data_056d363faafee874eb6793e0fdaac876
#
_entry.id   056d363faafee874eb6793e0fdaac876
#
_cell.length_a   1.000
_cell.length_b   1.000
_cell.length_c   1.000
_cell.angle_alpha   90.00
_cell.angle_beta   90.00
_cell.angle_gamma   90.00
#
_symmetry.space_group_name_H-M   'P 1'
#
loop_
_entity.id
_entity.type
_entity.pdbx_description
1 polymer ?
#
loop_
_entity_poly.entity_id
_entity_poly.type
_entity_poly.pdbx_seq_one_letter_code
_entity_poly.pdbx_strand_id
1 'polypeptide(L)'
;MLTRLKATFRYFNNVVPFRLGPALITTAVLVTLLLLPVPEGLKPKAWGLVAIFLTTIVAIILKVMPIGVMAVMAIVVLSLSQVTSTSSKGAIADALTAFDSPLIWLIVVAILISRGLKKTGLGSRIGLIFISLIGKRTVGIGYGLAVCELVLAPFTPSNTARGGGIVHPVMKSIANAFDSDPAKGTEGKVGTYLAMVNYHANPITSAMFLTATAPNPLVVDYIAKATSQSLHLTWTSWALCMLLPGLLCLLVMPLVIYVLAPPQIHATPNAVAYARAELAKMGPMSPKELVMSGTFALLLLLWADVPAMVFGTSFVLDPTVVAFVGLFLLIITGTIDWDDVLSEKSAWDTLVWFGALIMLAEQLNKQGVITWFSEAMKGAIVASGIGWGATATILVLAFVLSHYLFASTTAHISAMMLAFLTVGVHLIPPEYVAPFMLMMAAGSAIMMTLTHYATGTSPIIFGSGYVTMGTWWRVGFVMCVVELLIFAVVGSLWWKMLGFW
;
A
#
# COMPACT_ATOMS: atom_id res chain seq x y z
N MET A 1 -17.81 -11.00 40.86
CA MET A 1 -18.22 -11.39 39.49
C MET A 1 -17.24 -10.88 38.46
N LEU A 2 -16.97 -9.58 38.37
CA LEU A 2 -16.04 -8.95 37.38
C LEU A 2 -14.61 -9.48 37.47
N THR A 3 -14.08 -9.78 38.65
CA THR A 3 -12.71 -10.29 38.84
C THR A 3 -12.56 -11.73 38.31
N ARG A 4 -13.57 -12.56 38.53
CA ARG A 4 -13.60 -13.94 37.96
C ARG A 4 -13.74 -13.91 36.41
N LEU A 5 -14.58 -13.04 35.87
CA LEU A 5 -14.69 -12.81 34.43
C LEU A 5 -13.34 -12.40 33.81
N LYS A 6 -12.63 -11.42 34.42
CA LYS A 6 -11.30 -11.01 33.97
C LYS A 6 -10.27 -12.13 34.04
N ALA A 7 -10.30 -12.98 35.07
CA ALA A 7 -9.40 -14.12 35.21
C ALA A 7 -9.71 -15.19 34.15
N THR A 8 -10.98 -15.49 33.92
CA THR A 8 -11.44 -16.42 32.87
C THR A 8 -11.04 -15.91 31.47
N PHE A 9 -11.23 -14.61 31.20
CA PHE A 9 -10.79 -14.01 29.94
C PHE A 9 -9.27 -14.07 29.72
N ARG A 10 -8.47 -13.86 30.79
CA ARG A 10 -7.00 -14.03 30.72
C ARG A 10 -6.60 -15.45 30.47
N TYR A 11 -7.25 -16.42 31.11
CA TYR A 11 -6.99 -17.83 30.92
C TYR A 11 -7.27 -18.25 29.48
N PHE A 12 -8.45 -17.91 28.94
CA PHE A 12 -8.80 -18.22 27.56
C PHE A 12 -7.86 -17.54 26.55
N ASN A 13 -7.47 -16.27 26.74
CA ASN A 13 -6.51 -15.59 25.88
C ASN A 13 -5.11 -16.26 25.87
N ASN A 14 -4.76 -17.02 26.91
CA ASN A 14 -3.48 -17.76 26.95
C ASN A 14 -3.59 -19.18 26.34
N VAL A 15 -4.79 -19.73 26.23
CA VAL A 15 -5.05 -21.09 25.75
C VAL A 15 -5.48 -21.11 24.29
N VAL A 16 -6.24 -20.11 23.84
CA VAL A 16 -6.72 -20.04 22.45
C VAL A 16 -5.83 -19.11 21.61
N PRO A 17 -5.55 -19.46 20.36
CA PRO A 17 -4.68 -18.68 19.47
C PRO A 17 -5.32 -17.40 18.95
N PHE A 18 -6.49 -16.99 19.44
CA PHE A 18 -7.23 -15.81 19.01
C PHE A 18 -7.57 -14.87 20.18
N ARG A 19 -7.72 -13.58 19.89
CA ARG A 19 -8.09 -12.57 20.88
C ARG A 19 -9.60 -12.62 21.16
N LEU A 20 -9.98 -13.10 22.34
CA LEU A 20 -11.37 -13.39 22.69
C LEU A 20 -12.31 -12.16 22.59
N GLY A 21 -11.91 -11.00 23.11
CA GLY A 21 -12.72 -9.78 23.04
C GLY A 21 -13.03 -9.37 21.59
N PRO A 22 -12.01 -9.16 20.73
CA PRO A 22 -12.19 -8.97 19.30
C PRO A 22 -13.04 -10.04 18.61
N ALA A 23 -12.84 -11.32 18.94
CA ALA A 23 -13.62 -12.42 18.38
C ALA A 23 -15.11 -12.31 18.72
N LEU A 24 -15.46 -11.99 19.98
CA LEU A 24 -16.84 -11.79 20.40
C LEU A 24 -17.52 -10.62 19.66
N ILE A 25 -16.79 -9.49 19.49
CA ILE A 25 -17.31 -8.35 18.71
C ILE A 25 -17.57 -8.76 17.27
N THR A 26 -16.61 -9.45 16.66
CA THR A 26 -16.72 -9.93 15.27
C THR A 26 -17.90 -10.89 15.11
N THR A 27 -18.09 -11.83 16.04
CA THR A 27 -19.24 -12.74 16.05
C THR A 27 -20.55 -11.98 16.24
N ALA A 28 -20.59 -10.99 17.12
CA ALA A 28 -21.77 -10.15 17.30
C ALA A 28 -22.14 -9.40 16.02
N VAL A 29 -21.14 -8.86 15.30
CA VAL A 29 -21.36 -8.20 13.99
C VAL A 29 -21.96 -9.19 13.00
N LEU A 30 -21.42 -10.41 12.86
CA LEU A 30 -21.95 -11.43 11.98
C LEU A 30 -23.41 -11.76 12.31
N VAL A 31 -23.68 -12.06 13.58
CA VAL A 31 -25.03 -12.40 14.04
C VAL A 31 -26.01 -11.25 13.78
N THR A 32 -25.60 -10.02 14.09
CA THR A 32 -26.42 -8.84 13.83
C THR A 32 -26.77 -8.71 12.35
N LEU A 33 -25.79 -8.82 11.46
CA LEU A 33 -26.01 -8.71 10.01
C LEU A 33 -26.92 -9.82 9.49
N LEU A 34 -26.80 -11.04 10.00
CA LEU A 34 -27.65 -12.16 9.60
C LEU A 34 -29.09 -12.07 10.14
N LEU A 35 -29.31 -11.36 11.27
CA LEU A 35 -30.64 -11.12 11.85
C LEU A 35 -31.35 -9.91 11.24
N LEU A 36 -30.63 -9.00 10.62
CA LEU A 36 -31.23 -7.86 9.92
C LEU A 36 -32.02 -8.33 8.70
N PRO A 37 -33.14 -7.68 8.38
CA PRO A 37 -33.89 -7.96 7.15
C PRO A 37 -32.99 -7.72 5.93
N VAL A 38 -33.15 -8.54 4.92
CA VAL A 38 -32.44 -8.33 3.64
C VAL A 38 -32.89 -7.00 3.05
N PRO A 39 -31.97 -6.08 2.72
CA PRO A 39 -32.32 -4.80 2.13
C PRO A 39 -33.07 -4.97 0.80
N GLU A 40 -34.00 -4.05 0.51
CA GLU A 40 -34.70 -4.02 -0.76
C GLU A 40 -33.74 -3.96 -1.94
N GLY A 41 -34.00 -4.75 -2.97
CA GLY A 41 -33.13 -4.85 -4.15
C GLY A 41 -31.99 -5.85 -4.05
N LEU A 42 -31.72 -6.45 -2.88
CA LEU A 42 -30.72 -7.50 -2.72
C LEU A 42 -31.35 -8.89 -2.60
N LYS A 43 -30.64 -9.89 -3.13
CA LYS A 43 -30.97 -11.31 -2.90
C LYS A 43 -30.46 -11.76 -1.52
N PRO A 44 -31.12 -12.72 -0.82
CA PRO A 44 -30.68 -13.23 0.48
C PRO A 44 -29.24 -13.76 0.47
N LYS A 45 -28.82 -14.45 -0.61
CA LYS A 45 -27.43 -14.94 -0.75
C LYS A 45 -26.43 -13.79 -0.87
N ALA A 46 -26.76 -12.72 -1.59
CA ALA A 46 -25.93 -11.53 -1.71
C ALA A 46 -25.76 -10.83 -0.35
N TRP A 47 -26.83 -10.75 0.46
CA TRP A 47 -26.76 -10.22 1.82
C TRP A 47 -25.92 -11.09 2.75
N GLY A 48 -26.04 -12.42 2.66
CA GLY A 48 -25.14 -13.35 3.37
C GLY A 48 -23.67 -13.15 3.01
N LEU A 49 -23.37 -12.88 1.73
CA LEU A 49 -22.02 -12.56 1.28
C LEU A 49 -21.52 -11.22 1.84
N VAL A 50 -22.39 -10.19 1.91
CA VAL A 50 -22.07 -8.92 2.59
C VAL A 50 -21.73 -9.16 4.07
N ALA A 51 -22.52 -10.00 4.76
CA ALA A 51 -22.26 -10.34 6.15
C ALA A 51 -20.89 -11.02 6.34
N ILE A 52 -20.52 -11.97 5.48
CA ILE A 52 -19.22 -12.64 5.50
C ILE A 52 -18.10 -11.62 5.25
N PHE A 53 -18.23 -10.79 4.23
CA PHE A 53 -17.24 -9.78 3.86
C PHE A 53 -17.01 -8.78 4.98
N LEU A 54 -18.06 -8.12 5.47
CA LEU A 54 -17.94 -7.12 6.54
C LEU A 54 -17.38 -7.73 7.83
N THR A 55 -17.81 -8.94 8.18
CA THR A 55 -17.29 -9.65 9.34
C THR A 55 -15.79 -9.95 9.18
N THR A 56 -15.36 -10.38 8.00
CA THR A 56 -13.95 -10.62 7.70
C THR A 56 -13.13 -9.34 7.84
N ILE A 57 -13.61 -8.22 7.30
CA ILE A 57 -12.94 -6.92 7.42
C ILE A 57 -12.87 -6.48 8.88
N VAL A 58 -13.96 -6.58 9.64
CA VAL A 58 -13.97 -6.26 11.09
C VAL A 58 -13.00 -7.13 11.86
N ALA A 59 -12.94 -8.44 11.57
CA ALA A 59 -12.00 -9.35 12.21
C ALA A 59 -10.53 -8.98 11.94
N ILE A 60 -10.21 -8.56 10.72
CA ILE A 60 -8.87 -8.08 10.34
C ILE A 60 -8.54 -6.77 11.06
N ILE A 61 -9.46 -5.80 11.08
CA ILE A 61 -9.28 -4.50 11.77
C ILE A 61 -9.04 -4.72 13.26
N LEU A 62 -9.84 -5.54 13.91
CA LEU A 62 -9.74 -5.85 15.33
C LEU A 62 -8.57 -6.79 15.68
N LYS A 63 -7.86 -7.30 14.64
CA LYS A 63 -6.74 -8.23 14.80
C LYS A 63 -7.13 -9.44 15.66
N VAL A 64 -8.24 -10.09 15.33
CA VAL A 64 -8.71 -11.32 15.99
C VAL A 64 -7.62 -12.39 15.92
N MET A 65 -7.08 -12.60 14.71
CA MET A 65 -5.96 -13.46 14.38
C MET A 65 -5.09 -12.79 13.27
N PRO A 66 -3.92 -13.36 12.92
CA PRO A 66 -3.18 -12.92 11.74
C PRO A 66 -4.04 -12.90 10.49
N ILE A 67 -3.79 -11.93 9.60
CA ILE A 67 -4.64 -11.68 8.41
C ILE A 67 -4.77 -12.93 7.51
N GLY A 68 -3.69 -13.70 7.33
CA GLY A 68 -3.73 -14.94 6.55
C GLY A 68 -4.68 -16.00 7.14
N VAL A 69 -4.76 -16.10 8.47
CA VAL A 69 -5.69 -17.01 9.15
C VAL A 69 -7.13 -16.55 8.95
N MET A 70 -7.39 -15.23 9.05
CA MET A 70 -8.73 -14.67 8.80
C MET A 70 -9.16 -14.89 7.35
N ALA A 71 -8.22 -14.81 6.41
CA ALA A 71 -8.45 -15.12 5.00
C ALA A 71 -8.87 -16.60 4.79
N VAL A 72 -8.15 -17.53 5.41
CA VAL A 72 -8.53 -18.96 5.38
C VAL A 72 -9.91 -19.18 6.00
N MET A 73 -10.22 -18.50 7.10
CA MET A 73 -11.56 -18.57 7.70
C MET A 73 -12.64 -18.05 6.74
N ALA A 74 -12.37 -16.95 6.02
CA ALA A 74 -13.32 -16.42 5.03
C ALA A 74 -13.58 -17.43 3.90
N ILE A 75 -12.55 -18.10 3.38
CA ILE A 75 -12.67 -19.18 2.39
C ILE A 75 -13.55 -20.32 2.94
N VAL A 76 -13.29 -20.75 4.17
CA VAL A 76 -14.06 -21.82 4.82
C VAL A 76 -15.52 -21.43 4.99
N VAL A 77 -15.79 -20.24 5.55
CA VAL A 77 -17.16 -19.78 5.81
C VAL A 77 -17.94 -19.60 4.51
N LEU A 78 -17.31 -19.02 3.48
CA LEU A 78 -17.94 -18.86 2.15
C LEU A 78 -18.25 -20.21 1.53
N SER A 79 -17.33 -21.18 1.61
CA SER A 79 -17.51 -22.51 1.02
C SER A 79 -18.60 -23.32 1.73
N LEU A 80 -18.67 -23.25 3.07
CA LEU A 80 -19.67 -23.96 3.86
C LEU A 80 -21.08 -23.33 3.74
N SER A 81 -21.16 -22.01 3.69
CA SER A 81 -22.45 -21.28 3.59
C SER A 81 -23.09 -21.39 2.20
N GLN A 82 -22.33 -21.75 1.17
CA GLN A 82 -22.79 -21.86 -0.23
C GLN A 82 -23.53 -20.62 -0.74
N VAL A 83 -23.14 -19.42 -0.25
CA VAL A 83 -23.78 -18.16 -0.65
C VAL A 83 -23.49 -17.80 -2.11
N THR A 84 -22.39 -18.30 -2.69
CA THR A 84 -21.99 -18.05 -4.08
C THR A 84 -22.47 -19.13 -5.05
N SER A 85 -22.76 -20.34 -4.56
CA SER A 85 -23.13 -21.49 -5.39
C SER A 85 -24.26 -22.30 -4.76
N THR A 86 -24.75 -23.30 -5.48
CA THR A 86 -25.75 -24.27 -4.99
C THR A 86 -25.12 -25.55 -4.47
N SER A 87 -23.81 -25.71 -4.60
CA SER A 87 -23.06 -26.88 -4.13
C SER A 87 -21.76 -26.48 -3.45
N SER A 88 -21.29 -27.30 -2.51
CA SER A 88 -20.00 -27.07 -1.83
C SER A 88 -18.83 -27.09 -2.81
N LYS A 89 -18.88 -27.94 -3.85
CA LYS A 89 -17.87 -27.98 -4.93
C LYS A 89 -17.82 -26.67 -5.71
N GLY A 90 -18.95 -26.08 -6.04
CA GLY A 90 -19.03 -24.77 -6.69
C GLY A 90 -18.55 -23.65 -5.77
N ALA A 91 -18.99 -23.68 -4.51
CA ALA A 91 -18.62 -22.64 -3.54
C ALA A 91 -17.11 -22.61 -3.24
N ILE A 92 -16.42 -23.78 -3.14
CA ILE A 92 -14.97 -23.79 -2.99
C ILE A 92 -14.27 -23.36 -4.29
N ALA A 93 -14.78 -23.71 -5.46
CA ALA A 93 -14.25 -23.22 -6.74
C ALA A 93 -14.35 -21.69 -6.79
N ASP A 94 -15.50 -21.11 -6.44
CA ASP A 94 -15.67 -19.65 -6.32
C ASP A 94 -14.72 -19.03 -5.31
N ALA A 95 -14.50 -19.69 -4.17
CA ALA A 95 -13.60 -19.21 -3.11
C ALA A 95 -12.11 -19.18 -3.54
N LEU A 96 -11.74 -19.94 -4.55
CA LEU A 96 -10.37 -20.03 -5.05
C LEU A 96 -10.13 -19.27 -6.36
N THR A 97 -11.16 -18.65 -6.96
CA THR A 97 -11.05 -18.00 -8.29
C THR A 97 -9.96 -16.94 -8.38
N ALA A 98 -9.67 -16.24 -7.28
CA ALA A 98 -8.67 -15.17 -7.30
C ALA A 98 -7.23 -15.70 -7.29
N PHE A 99 -6.99 -16.97 -6.93
CA PHE A 99 -5.64 -17.52 -6.80
C PHE A 99 -4.96 -17.83 -8.15
N ASP A 100 -5.72 -17.90 -9.24
CA ASP A 100 -5.20 -18.02 -10.62
C ASP A 100 -4.99 -16.65 -11.29
N SER A 101 -5.36 -15.55 -10.61
CA SER A 101 -5.25 -14.20 -11.14
C SER A 101 -3.79 -13.78 -11.37
N PRO A 102 -3.41 -13.34 -12.59
CA PRO A 102 -2.08 -12.79 -12.86
C PRO A 102 -1.71 -11.64 -11.93
N LEU A 103 -2.71 -10.82 -11.51
CA LEU A 103 -2.52 -9.71 -10.60
C LEU A 103 -1.88 -10.15 -9.27
N ILE A 104 -2.36 -11.25 -8.68
CA ILE A 104 -1.85 -11.75 -7.40
C ILE A 104 -0.42 -12.27 -7.58
N TRP A 105 -0.18 -13.00 -8.65
CA TRP A 105 1.15 -13.50 -8.96
C TRP A 105 2.16 -12.40 -9.26
N LEU A 106 1.75 -11.29 -9.92
CA LEU A 106 2.59 -10.11 -10.07
C LEU A 106 3.10 -9.61 -8.72
N ILE A 107 2.21 -9.48 -7.73
CA ILE A 107 2.54 -8.98 -6.40
C ILE A 107 3.46 -9.96 -5.65
N VAL A 108 3.12 -11.25 -5.65
CA VAL A 108 3.90 -12.30 -4.99
C VAL A 108 5.32 -12.36 -5.55
N VAL A 109 5.44 -12.45 -6.87
CA VAL A 109 6.74 -12.53 -7.57
C VAL A 109 7.58 -11.29 -7.32
N ALA A 110 6.97 -10.12 -7.36
CA ALA A 110 7.68 -8.89 -7.11
C ALA A 110 8.17 -8.76 -5.63
N ILE A 111 7.42 -9.31 -4.63
CA ILE A 111 7.94 -9.43 -3.26
C ILE A 111 9.14 -10.38 -3.22
N LEU A 112 9.10 -11.49 -3.94
CA LEU A 112 10.22 -12.44 -4.05
C LEU A 112 11.48 -11.77 -4.66
N ILE A 113 11.32 -10.97 -5.72
CA ILE A 113 12.40 -10.17 -6.31
C ILE A 113 13.01 -9.22 -5.29
N SER A 114 12.18 -8.57 -4.46
CA SER A 114 12.67 -7.62 -3.44
C SER A 114 13.57 -8.27 -2.37
N ARG A 115 13.52 -9.59 -2.20
CA ARG A 115 14.44 -10.36 -1.37
C ARG A 115 15.89 -10.18 -1.83
N GLY A 116 16.12 -10.13 -3.16
CA GLY A 116 17.45 -9.91 -3.75
C GLY A 116 18.06 -8.58 -3.33
N LEU A 117 17.28 -7.49 -3.19
CA LEU A 117 17.76 -6.21 -2.71
C LEU A 117 18.33 -6.28 -1.28
N LYS A 118 17.65 -6.99 -0.40
CA LYS A 118 18.12 -7.20 0.98
C LYS A 118 19.37 -8.06 1.00
N LYS A 119 19.37 -9.17 0.25
CA LYS A 119 20.46 -10.16 0.23
C LYS A 119 21.73 -9.59 -0.37
N THR A 120 21.63 -8.74 -1.40
CA THR A 120 22.79 -8.12 -2.05
C THR A 120 23.34 -6.89 -1.32
N GLY A 121 22.51 -6.21 -0.52
CA GLY A 121 22.86 -4.93 0.11
C GLY A 121 22.76 -3.72 -0.82
N LEU A 122 22.32 -3.91 -2.07
CA LEU A 122 22.23 -2.84 -3.08
C LEU A 122 21.39 -1.66 -2.62
N GLY A 123 20.29 -1.91 -1.91
CA GLY A 123 19.44 -0.84 -1.38
C GLY A 123 20.16 0.08 -0.39
N SER A 124 20.97 -0.50 0.53
CA SER A 124 21.79 0.28 1.47
C SER A 124 22.85 1.08 0.74
N ARG A 125 23.52 0.50 -0.27
CA ARG A 125 24.50 1.19 -1.11
C ARG A 125 23.88 2.41 -1.79
N ILE A 126 22.69 2.28 -2.39
CA ILE A 126 21.97 3.38 -3.04
C ILE A 126 21.71 4.51 -2.03
N GLY A 127 21.22 4.19 -0.84
CA GLY A 127 20.99 5.18 0.21
C GLY A 127 22.26 5.93 0.62
N LEU A 128 23.35 5.20 0.87
CA LEU A 128 24.64 5.80 1.25
C LEU A 128 25.23 6.66 0.12
N ILE A 129 25.05 6.29 -1.16
CA ILE A 129 25.50 7.10 -2.30
C ILE A 129 24.80 8.47 -2.26
N PHE A 130 23.47 8.53 -2.16
CA PHE A 130 22.77 9.81 -2.13
C PHE A 130 23.14 10.66 -0.90
N ILE A 131 23.30 10.05 0.27
CA ILE A 131 23.75 10.78 1.46
C ILE A 131 25.18 11.32 1.28
N SER A 132 26.06 10.56 0.63
CA SER A 132 27.43 11.01 0.35
C SER A 132 27.49 12.22 -0.59
N LEU A 133 26.46 12.42 -1.42
CA LEU A 133 26.36 13.51 -2.37
C LEU A 133 25.77 14.78 -1.75
N ILE A 134 24.69 14.66 -0.99
CA ILE A 134 23.87 15.80 -0.55
C ILE A 134 23.72 15.92 0.98
N GLY A 135 24.35 15.03 1.77
CA GLY A 135 24.18 14.93 3.23
C GLY A 135 24.89 15.99 4.08
N LYS A 136 25.41 17.11 3.51
CA LYS A 136 26.11 18.18 4.26
C LYS A 136 25.22 18.94 5.25
N ARG A 137 23.91 18.91 5.04
CA ARG A 137 22.88 19.51 5.91
C ARG A 137 21.84 18.45 6.24
N THR A 138 21.19 18.55 7.39
CA THR A 138 20.15 17.59 7.81
C THR A 138 19.01 17.50 6.79
N VAL A 139 18.60 18.63 6.19
CA VAL A 139 17.64 18.66 5.07
C VAL A 139 18.17 17.87 3.87
N GLY A 140 19.45 17.97 3.56
CA GLY A 140 20.08 17.20 2.49
C GLY A 140 20.09 15.69 2.75
N ILE A 141 20.28 15.27 4.01
CA ILE A 141 20.11 13.85 4.38
C ILE A 141 18.64 13.41 4.14
N GLY A 142 17.68 14.26 4.54
CA GLY A 142 16.26 14.02 4.26
C GLY A 142 15.99 13.80 2.76
N TYR A 143 16.48 14.68 1.90
CA TYR A 143 16.39 14.50 0.45
C TYR A 143 17.11 13.23 -0.03
N GLY A 144 18.26 12.89 0.54
CA GLY A 144 18.96 11.65 0.21
C GLY A 144 18.14 10.40 0.50
N LEU A 145 17.43 10.37 1.64
CA LEU A 145 16.50 9.29 1.98
C LEU A 145 15.28 9.26 1.03
N ALA A 146 14.71 10.43 0.70
CA ALA A 146 13.59 10.54 -0.22
C ALA A 146 13.94 10.07 -1.65
N VAL A 147 15.13 10.43 -2.14
CA VAL A 147 15.62 9.96 -3.45
C VAL A 147 15.94 8.47 -3.42
N CYS A 148 16.47 7.96 -2.31
CA CYS A 148 16.65 6.51 -2.13
C CYS A 148 15.31 5.76 -2.23
N GLU A 149 14.26 6.24 -1.55
CA GLU A 149 12.91 5.71 -1.67
C GLU A 149 12.39 5.76 -3.11
N LEU A 150 12.57 6.89 -3.80
CA LEU A 150 12.15 7.09 -5.18
C LEU A 150 12.80 6.09 -6.14
N VAL A 151 14.12 5.90 -6.04
CA VAL A 151 14.88 4.99 -6.91
C VAL A 151 14.50 3.53 -6.66
N LEU A 152 14.21 3.16 -5.41
CA LEU A 152 13.84 1.79 -5.05
C LEU A 152 12.36 1.48 -5.32
N ALA A 153 11.49 2.49 -5.39
CA ALA A 153 10.05 2.32 -5.45
C ALA A 153 9.56 1.46 -6.64
N PRO A 154 9.98 1.68 -7.88
CA PRO A 154 9.48 0.91 -9.01
C PRO A 154 9.82 -0.59 -8.95
N PHE A 155 10.82 -0.97 -8.14
CA PHE A 155 11.33 -2.35 -8.06
C PHE A 155 10.92 -3.10 -6.80
N THR A 156 10.31 -2.38 -5.83
CA THR A 156 10.04 -2.95 -4.51
C THR A 156 8.55 -2.81 -4.19
N PRO A 157 7.72 -3.79 -4.54
CA PRO A 157 6.27 -3.71 -4.38
C PRO A 157 5.81 -3.86 -2.92
N SER A 158 6.72 -4.06 -2.02
CA SER A 158 6.47 -3.99 -0.58
C SER A 158 7.02 -2.67 -0.03
N ASN A 159 6.14 -1.70 0.15
CA ASN A 159 6.46 -0.43 0.81
C ASN A 159 7.05 -0.67 2.21
N THR A 160 6.62 -1.71 2.93
CA THR A 160 7.17 -2.13 4.21
C THR A 160 8.62 -2.61 4.08
N ALA A 161 8.91 -3.44 3.09
CA ALA A 161 10.28 -3.92 2.86
C ALA A 161 11.21 -2.77 2.46
N ARG A 162 10.73 -1.83 1.64
CA ARG A 162 11.49 -0.67 1.18
C ARG A 162 11.72 0.34 2.30
N GLY A 163 10.67 0.96 2.82
CA GLY A 163 10.76 2.01 3.83
C GLY A 163 11.23 1.52 5.19
N GLY A 164 10.68 0.39 5.66
CA GLY A 164 11.03 -0.19 6.97
C GLY A 164 12.24 -1.10 6.95
N GLY A 165 12.45 -1.86 5.87
CA GLY A 165 13.50 -2.88 5.81
C GLY A 165 14.81 -2.45 5.15
N ILE A 166 14.80 -1.39 4.33
CA ILE A 166 16.00 -0.91 3.60
C ILE A 166 16.36 0.51 4.05
N VAL A 167 15.45 1.46 3.87
CA VAL A 167 15.77 2.89 4.10
C VAL A 167 15.86 3.22 5.58
N HIS A 168 14.98 2.65 6.41
CA HIS A 168 14.99 2.88 7.86
C HIS A 168 16.28 2.47 8.57
N PRO A 169 16.89 1.29 8.31
CA PRO A 169 18.20 0.94 8.85
C PRO A 169 19.31 1.95 8.48
N VAL A 170 19.32 2.47 7.24
CA VAL A 170 20.25 3.50 6.79
C VAL A 170 20.02 4.79 7.58
N MET A 171 18.76 5.24 7.70
CA MET A 171 18.37 6.40 8.50
C MET A 171 18.84 6.25 9.95
N LYS A 172 18.58 5.10 10.58
CA LYS A 172 18.96 4.82 11.97
C LYS A 172 20.47 4.84 12.16
N SER A 173 21.24 4.28 11.22
CA SER A 173 22.70 4.29 11.24
C SER A 173 23.25 5.72 11.22
N ILE A 174 22.66 6.59 10.41
CA ILE A 174 23.06 8.00 10.34
C ILE A 174 22.65 8.74 11.63
N ALA A 175 21.42 8.53 12.12
CA ALA A 175 20.97 9.15 13.37
C ALA A 175 21.95 8.80 14.52
N ASN A 176 22.36 7.55 14.62
CA ASN A 176 23.33 7.09 15.62
C ASN A 176 24.71 7.76 15.47
N ALA A 177 25.16 8.01 14.23
CA ALA A 177 26.43 8.72 13.98
C ALA A 177 26.42 10.18 14.49
N PHE A 178 25.24 10.74 14.77
CA PHE A 178 25.03 12.04 15.39
C PHE A 178 24.59 11.95 16.85
N ASP A 179 24.75 10.80 17.51
CA ASP A 179 24.25 10.56 18.87
C ASP A 179 22.78 10.88 19.03
N SER A 180 21.99 10.70 17.97
CA SER A 180 20.54 10.83 18.00
C SER A 180 19.93 9.47 18.30
N ASP A 181 19.60 9.24 19.58
CA ASP A 181 19.20 7.94 20.10
C ASP A 181 18.00 8.12 21.05
N PRO A 182 16.84 7.49 20.75
CA PRO A 182 15.66 7.51 21.61
C PRO A 182 15.94 6.99 23.03
N ALA A 183 16.82 5.98 23.19
CA ALA A 183 17.15 5.43 24.50
C ALA A 183 17.88 6.44 25.40
N LYS A 184 18.51 7.45 24.81
CA LYS A 184 19.23 8.54 25.50
C LYS A 184 18.41 9.83 25.58
N GLY A 185 17.19 9.87 25.02
CA GLY A 185 16.39 11.10 24.95
C GLY A 185 16.98 12.14 23.99
N THR A 186 17.75 11.73 22.99
CA THR A 186 18.43 12.61 22.04
C THR A 186 17.89 12.50 20.61
N GLU A 187 16.72 11.88 20.45
CA GLU A 187 16.04 11.66 19.17
C GLU A 187 15.81 12.96 18.38
N GLY A 188 15.63 14.09 19.09
CA GLY A 188 15.43 15.41 18.48
C GLY A 188 16.66 15.99 17.77
N LYS A 189 17.87 15.45 17.98
CA LYS A 189 19.06 15.96 17.30
C LYS A 189 18.91 15.94 15.77
N VAL A 190 18.65 14.76 15.20
CA VAL A 190 18.34 14.57 13.77
C VAL A 190 17.28 13.48 13.56
N GLY A 191 17.19 12.52 14.48
CA GLY A 191 16.46 11.27 14.28
C GLY A 191 14.96 11.45 14.07
N THR A 192 14.30 12.33 14.83
CA THR A 192 12.86 12.61 14.67
C THR A 192 12.55 13.13 13.26
N TYR A 193 13.30 14.11 12.80
CA TYR A 193 13.17 14.67 11.46
C TYR A 193 13.38 13.59 10.37
N LEU A 194 14.50 12.86 10.46
CA LEU A 194 14.86 11.85 9.47
C LEU A 194 13.89 10.68 9.46
N ALA A 195 13.36 10.25 10.63
CA ALA A 195 12.36 9.20 10.72
C ALA A 195 11.04 9.62 10.05
N MET A 196 10.61 10.87 10.25
CA MET A 196 9.42 11.40 9.60
C MET A 196 9.61 11.53 8.09
N VAL A 197 10.76 12.01 7.61
CA VAL A 197 11.09 12.06 6.18
C VAL A 197 11.11 10.65 5.57
N ASN A 198 11.79 9.70 6.21
CA ASN A 198 11.80 8.30 5.75
C ASN A 198 10.39 7.74 5.64
N TYR A 199 9.53 8.03 6.63
CA TYR A 199 8.16 7.56 6.59
C TYR A 199 7.36 8.19 5.45
N HIS A 200 7.34 9.53 5.35
CA HIS A 200 6.50 10.23 4.38
C HIS A 200 6.96 10.10 2.93
N ALA A 201 8.25 9.85 2.68
CA ALA A 201 8.72 9.52 1.34
C ALA A 201 8.07 8.22 0.82
N ASN A 202 7.78 7.26 1.70
CA ASN A 202 7.27 5.96 1.34
C ASN A 202 5.83 5.99 0.76
N PRO A 203 4.80 6.66 1.34
CA PRO A 203 3.49 6.88 0.72
C PRO A 203 3.56 7.59 -0.63
N ILE A 204 4.34 8.68 -0.72
CA ILE A 204 4.47 9.45 -1.96
C ILE A 204 5.01 8.57 -3.09
N THR A 205 6.13 7.88 -2.86
CA THR A 205 6.73 6.99 -3.87
C THR A 205 5.86 5.78 -4.16
N SER A 206 5.04 5.33 -3.19
CA SER A 206 4.05 4.28 -3.39
C SER A 206 2.93 4.72 -4.32
N ALA A 207 2.53 6.00 -4.31
CA ALA A 207 1.60 6.56 -5.29
C ALA A 207 2.20 6.65 -6.69
N MET A 208 3.51 6.93 -6.81
CA MET A 208 4.15 7.25 -8.09
C MET A 208 4.29 6.08 -9.06
N PHE A 209 4.44 4.85 -8.57
CA PHE A 209 4.67 3.69 -9.44
C PHE A 209 3.69 2.57 -9.15
N LEU A 210 3.16 1.98 -10.20
CA LEU A 210 2.21 0.87 -10.12
C LEU A 210 2.77 -0.28 -9.27
N THR A 211 4.04 -0.59 -9.44
CA THR A 211 4.75 -1.67 -8.75
C THR A 211 5.31 -1.29 -7.38
N ALA A 212 5.08 -0.07 -6.87
CA ALA A 212 5.70 0.40 -5.63
C ALA A 212 5.01 -0.08 -4.34
N THR A 213 3.78 -0.55 -4.46
CA THR A 213 3.05 -1.18 -3.34
C THR A 213 2.04 -2.19 -3.86
N ALA A 214 1.85 -3.27 -3.10
CA ALA A 214 1.02 -4.41 -3.50
C ALA A 214 -0.43 -4.04 -3.92
N PRO A 215 -1.16 -3.11 -3.28
CA PRO A 215 -2.52 -2.81 -3.67
C PRO A 215 -2.69 -1.94 -4.93
N ASN A 216 -1.64 -1.30 -5.48
CA ASN A 216 -1.81 -0.45 -6.68
C ASN A 216 -2.35 -1.20 -7.91
N PRO A 217 -1.88 -2.41 -8.25
CA PRO A 217 -2.48 -3.18 -9.33
C PRO A 217 -3.97 -3.48 -9.11
N LEU A 218 -4.40 -3.67 -7.85
CA LEU A 218 -5.82 -3.82 -7.52
C LEU A 218 -6.60 -2.53 -7.76
N VAL A 219 -6.02 -1.37 -7.47
CA VAL A 219 -6.64 -0.07 -7.79
C VAL A 219 -6.87 0.08 -9.29
N VAL A 220 -5.89 -0.31 -10.12
CA VAL A 220 -6.03 -0.31 -11.59
C VAL A 220 -7.17 -1.22 -12.04
N ASP A 221 -7.22 -2.44 -11.51
CA ASP A 221 -8.30 -3.39 -11.81
C ASP A 221 -9.68 -2.84 -11.41
N TYR A 222 -9.78 -2.21 -10.25
CA TYR A 222 -11.03 -1.59 -9.79
C TYR A 222 -11.44 -0.37 -10.63
N ILE A 223 -10.48 0.45 -11.08
CA ILE A 223 -10.74 1.56 -12.00
C ILE A 223 -11.29 1.01 -13.32
N ALA A 224 -10.65 0.00 -13.90
CA ALA A 224 -11.11 -0.64 -15.12
C ALA A 224 -12.52 -1.22 -14.97
N LYS A 225 -12.80 -1.92 -13.86
CA LYS A 225 -14.14 -2.47 -13.55
C LYS A 225 -15.19 -1.37 -13.38
N ALA A 226 -14.89 -0.32 -12.62
CA ALA A 226 -15.84 0.78 -12.37
C ALA A 226 -16.18 1.57 -13.63
N THR A 227 -15.19 1.74 -14.53
CA THR A 227 -15.36 2.47 -15.80
C THR A 227 -15.77 1.56 -16.98
N SER A 228 -16.19 0.32 -16.73
CA SER A 228 -16.54 -0.67 -17.76
C SER A 228 -15.44 -0.79 -18.83
N GLN A 229 -14.18 -0.82 -18.42
CA GLN A 229 -12.97 -0.93 -19.26
C GLN A 229 -12.68 0.29 -20.16
N SER A 230 -13.39 1.42 -19.97
CA SER A 230 -13.10 2.63 -20.76
C SER A 230 -11.82 3.37 -20.33
N LEU A 231 -11.39 3.21 -19.07
CA LEU A 231 -10.14 3.73 -18.56
C LEU A 231 -9.23 2.57 -18.12
N HIS A 232 -8.20 2.35 -18.91
CA HIS A 232 -7.20 1.31 -18.64
C HIS A 232 -5.83 1.94 -18.38
N LEU A 233 -5.33 1.78 -17.16
CA LEU A 233 -4.04 2.33 -16.76
C LEU A 233 -2.96 1.24 -16.88
N THR A 234 -1.97 1.49 -17.76
CA THR A 234 -0.75 0.69 -17.84
C THR A 234 0.28 1.15 -16.80
N TRP A 235 1.37 0.39 -16.65
CA TRP A 235 2.48 0.81 -15.79
C TRP A 235 3.01 2.20 -16.16
N THR A 236 3.19 2.45 -17.46
CA THR A 236 3.70 3.72 -18.01
C THR A 236 2.72 4.85 -17.78
N SER A 237 1.43 4.65 -18.13
CA SER A 237 0.42 5.71 -17.94
C SER A 237 0.22 6.05 -16.47
N TRP A 238 0.24 5.06 -15.57
CA TRP A 238 0.22 5.29 -14.12
C TRP A 238 1.42 6.15 -13.70
N ALA A 239 2.65 5.73 -14.07
CA ALA A 239 3.86 6.45 -13.70
C ALA A 239 3.84 7.89 -14.24
N LEU A 240 3.44 8.10 -15.50
CA LEU A 240 3.32 9.44 -16.10
C LEU A 240 2.28 10.31 -15.38
N CYS A 241 1.10 9.75 -15.07
CA CYS A 241 0.06 10.51 -14.34
C CYS A 241 0.53 10.95 -12.96
N MET A 242 1.28 10.13 -12.26
CA MET A 242 1.71 10.39 -10.88
C MET A 242 3.06 11.12 -10.80
N LEU A 243 3.82 11.24 -11.91
CA LEU A 243 5.20 11.73 -11.91
C LEU A 243 5.31 13.16 -11.39
N LEU A 244 4.64 14.11 -12.06
CA LEU A 244 4.80 15.54 -11.72
C LEU A 244 4.27 15.86 -10.32
N PRO A 245 3.03 15.50 -9.94
CA PRO A 245 2.55 15.76 -8.58
C PRO A 245 3.36 15.02 -7.51
N GLY A 246 3.79 13.78 -7.78
CA GLY A 246 4.61 13.00 -6.85
C GLY A 246 6.00 13.60 -6.64
N LEU A 247 6.68 14.04 -7.70
CA LEU A 247 7.96 14.73 -7.58
C LEU A 247 7.84 16.04 -6.81
N LEU A 248 6.77 16.78 -7.01
CA LEU A 248 6.51 18.00 -6.22
C LEU A 248 6.25 17.67 -4.74
N CYS A 249 5.49 16.62 -4.45
CA CYS A 249 5.32 16.14 -3.08
C CYS A 249 6.67 15.77 -2.43
N LEU A 250 7.54 15.02 -3.13
CA LEU A 250 8.88 14.67 -2.64
C LEU A 250 9.78 15.90 -2.44
N LEU A 251 9.63 16.94 -3.26
CA LEU A 251 10.38 18.18 -3.11
C LEU A 251 9.90 18.99 -1.90
N VAL A 252 8.61 19.07 -1.67
CA VAL A 252 7.99 19.88 -0.62
C VAL A 252 8.04 19.17 0.75
N MET A 253 7.88 17.86 0.78
CA MET A 253 7.75 17.05 2.00
C MET A 253 8.90 17.25 3.01
N PRO A 254 10.20 17.17 2.64
CA PRO A 254 11.27 17.37 3.61
C PRO A 254 11.27 18.77 4.23
N LEU A 255 10.84 19.79 3.47
CA LEU A 255 10.75 21.18 3.95
C LEU A 255 9.59 21.37 4.93
N VAL A 256 8.42 20.81 4.62
CA VAL A 256 7.26 20.84 5.52
C VAL A 256 7.59 20.12 6.83
N ILE A 257 8.19 18.93 6.76
CA ILE A 257 8.59 18.19 7.96
C ILE A 257 9.66 18.95 8.76
N TYR A 258 10.58 19.64 8.07
CA TYR A 258 11.57 20.47 8.75
C TYR A 258 10.96 21.59 9.59
N VAL A 259 9.85 22.16 9.14
CA VAL A 259 9.09 23.18 9.91
C VAL A 259 8.30 22.54 11.04
N LEU A 260 7.67 21.39 10.81
CA LEU A 260 6.79 20.73 11.79
C LEU A 260 7.54 19.96 12.87
N ALA A 261 8.70 19.40 12.54
CA ALA A 261 9.55 18.60 13.42
C ALA A 261 11.04 18.99 13.20
N PRO A 262 11.43 20.23 13.56
CA PRO A 262 12.76 20.74 13.27
C PRO A 262 13.86 19.94 13.98
N PRO A 263 14.94 19.58 13.28
CA PRO A 263 16.09 18.95 13.91
C PRO A 263 16.90 19.97 14.72
N GLN A 264 17.51 19.54 15.82
CA GLN A 264 18.39 20.40 16.62
C GLN A 264 19.74 20.64 15.92
N ILE A 265 20.20 19.70 15.09
CA ILE A 265 21.43 19.80 14.31
C ILE A 265 21.07 20.11 12.85
N HIS A 266 21.53 21.24 12.35
CA HIS A 266 21.24 21.70 10.99
C HIS A 266 22.36 21.40 10.00
N ALA A 267 23.62 21.46 10.45
CA ALA A 267 24.80 21.18 9.65
C ALA A 267 25.36 19.79 9.98
N THR A 268 25.50 18.95 8.97
CA THR A 268 25.88 17.54 9.11
C THR A 268 27.04 17.16 8.18
N PRO A 269 28.18 17.88 8.20
CA PRO A 269 29.31 17.56 7.31
C PRO A 269 29.86 16.15 7.53
N ASN A 270 29.77 15.63 8.75
CA ASN A 270 30.22 14.29 9.12
C ASN A 270 29.34 13.18 8.49
N ALA A 271 28.11 13.46 8.09
CA ALA A 271 27.27 12.48 7.41
C ALA A 271 27.86 12.03 6.07
N VAL A 272 28.45 12.98 5.32
CA VAL A 272 29.11 12.68 4.04
C VAL A 272 30.35 11.79 4.27
N ALA A 273 31.16 12.13 5.28
CA ALA A 273 32.33 11.33 5.63
C ALA A 273 31.92 9.93 6.11
N TYR A 274 30.91 9.84 6.95
CA TYR A 274 30.35 8.57 7.41
C TYR A 274 29.83 7.71 6.23
N ALA A 275 29.01 8.28 5.35
CA ALA A 275 28.48 7.55 4.21
C ALA A 275 29.58 7.03 3.27
N ARG A 276 30.62 7.85 3.03
CA ARG A 276 31.80 7.44 2.25
C ARG A 276 32.60 6.33 2.92
N ALA A 277 32.75 6.38 4.24
CA ALA A 277 33.43 5.34 4.99
C ALA A 277 32.65 4.01 4.94
N GLU A 278 31.35 4.05 5.09
CA GLU A 278 30.49 2.85 4.96
C GLU A 278 30.53 2.28 3.52
N LEU A 279 30.46 3.13 2.49
CA LEU A 279 30.63 2.72 1.10
C LEU A 279 32.00 2.08 0.84
N ALA A 280 33.05 2.63 1.43
CA ALA A 280 34.43 2.07 1.34
C ALA A 280 34.52 0.67 1.98
N LYS A 281 33.83 0.45 3.12
CA LYS A 281 33.71 -0.89 3.75
C LYS A 281 32.95 -1.90 2.87
N MET A 282 31.94 -1.43 2.14
CA MET A 282 31.20 -2.27 1.19
C MET A 282 32.06 -2.67 -0.03
N GLY A 283 33.12 -1.92 -0.32
CA GLY A 283 33.99 -2.15 -1.48
C GLY A 283 33.28 -1.89 -2.83
N PRO A 284 33.85 -2.36 -3.95
CA PRO A 284 33.23 -2.28 -5.25
C PRO A 284 31.92 -3.07 -5.31
N MET A 285 31.08 -2.80 -6.29
CA MET A 285 29.83 -3.55 -6.49
C MET A 285 30.15 -5.03 -6.72
N SER A 286 29.52 -5.89 -5.94
CA SER A 286 29.64 -7.34 -6.11
C SER A 286 28.95 -7.80 -7.39
N PRO A 287 29.33 -8.98 -7.94
CA PRO A 287 28.63 -9.55 -9.11
C PRO A 287 27.11 -9.67 -8.89
N LYS A 288 26.67 -10.02 -7.67
CA LYS A 288 25.24 -10.12 -7.33
C LYS A 288 24.56 -8.75 -7.30
N GLU A 289 25.22 -7.68 -6.86
CA GLU A 289 24.69 -6.31 -6.95
C GLU A 289 24.58 -5.85 -8.41
N LEU A 290 25.55 -6.21 -9.27
CA LEU A 290 25.49 -5.89 -10.70
C LEU A 290 24.35 -6.61 -11.40
N VAL A 291 24.18 -7.92 -11.14
CA VAL A 291 23.04 -8.71 -11.65
C VAL A 291 21.72 -8.12 -11.19
N MET A 292 21.60 -7.76 -9.90
CA MET A 292 20.39 -7.15 -9.35
C MET A 292 20.07 -5.82 -10.03
N SER A 293 21.07 -4.97 -10.24
CA SER A 293 20.95 -3.68 -10.94
C SER A 293 20.54 -3.88 -12.42
N GLY A 294 21.16 -4.82 -13.10
CA GLY A 294 20.84 -5.18 -14.50
C GLY A 294 19.42 -5.74 -14.63
N THR A 295 19.02 -6.62 -13.71
CA THR A 295 17.65 -7.14 -13.66
C THR A 295 16.64 -6.01 -13.46
N PHE A 296 16.90 -5.07 -12.58
CA PHE A 296 16.02 -3.91 -12.38
C PHE A 296 15.91 -3.01 -13.60
N ALA A 297 17.06 -2.71 -14.26
CA ALA A 297 17.04 -1.94 -15.49
C ALA A 297 16.20 -2.65 -16.57
N LEU A 298 16.37 -3.97 -16.72
CA LEU A 298 15.58 -4.77 -17.64
C LEU A 298 14.07 -4.73 -17.31
N LEU A 299 13.71 -4.94 -16.06
CA LEU A 299 12.30 -4.89 -15.62
C LEU A 299 11.66 -3.54 -15.94
N LEU A 300 12.37 -2.42 -15.66
CA LEU A 300 11.86 -1.08 -16.00
C LEU A 300 11.65 -0.92 -17.51
N LEU A 301 12.61 -1.35 -18.34
CA LEU A 301 12.49 -1.26 -19.79
C LEU A 301 11.30 -2.07 -20.31
N LEU A 302 11.07 -3.24 -19.73
CA LEU A 302 9.96 -4.11 -20.13
C LEU A 302 8.61 -3.58 -19.64
N TRP A 303 8.49 -3.10 -18.38
CA TRP A 303 7.27 -2.50 -17.87
C TRP A 303 6.94 -1.15 -18.52
N ALA A 304 7.96 -0.41 -18.95
CA ALA A 304 7.79 0.84 -19.70
C ALA A 304 7.47 0.60 -21.20
N ASP A 305 7.23 -0.65 -21.61
CA ASP A 305 6.91 -1.04 -22.98
C ASP A 305 7.96 -0.59 -24.02
N VAL A 306 9.22 -0.36 -23.59
CA VAL A 306 10.30 0.07 -24.51
C VAL A 306 10.48 -0.87 -25.71
N PRO A 307 10.46 -2.22 -25.57
CA PRO A 307 10.51 -3.11 -26.72
C PRO A 307 9.35 -2.90 -27.70
N ALA A 308 8.15 -2.64 -27.19
CA ALA A 308 7.00 -2.37 -28.06
C ALA A 308 7.12 -1.03 -28.79
N MET A 309 7.72 -0.02 -28.18
CA MET A 309 7.99 1.26 -28.83
C MET A 309 9.02 1.14 -29.95
N VAL A 310 9.99 0.21 -29.83
CA VAL A 310 11.07 0.02 -30.81
C VAL A 310 10.69 -1.00 -31.89
N PHE A 311 10.07 -2.12 -31.51
CA PHE A 311 9.84 -3.28 -32.38
C PHE A 311 8.37 -3.49 -32.76
N GLY A 312 7.45 -2.69 -32.24
CA GLY A 312 6.02 -2.76 -32.50
C GLY A 312 5.21 -3.45 -31.39
N THR A 313 3.88 -3.27 -31.45
CA THR A 313 2.92 -3.67 -30.41
C THR A 313 2.89 -5.17 -30.08
N SER A 314 3.39 -6.03 -30.97
CA SER A 314 3.54 -7.47 -30.71
C SER A 314 4.51 -7.78 -29.55
N PHE A 315 5.33 -6.82 -29.13
CA PHE A 315 6.30 -6.95 -28.04
C PHE A 315 5.81 -6.37 -26.70
N VAL A 316 4.53 -6.02 -26.59
CA VAL A 316 3.91 -5.71 -25.28
C VAL A 316 3.85 -7.00 -24.46
N LEU A 317 4.43 -6.96 -23.27
CA LEU A 317 4.42 -8.09 -22.33
C LEU A 317 3.49 -7.82 -21.18
N ASP A 318 2.74 -8.85 -20.73
CA ASP A 318 1.99 -8.75 -19.49
C ASP A 318 2.93 -8.45 -18.31
N PRO A 319 2.59 -7.50 -17.41
CA PRO A 319 3.44 -7.13 -16.29
C PRO A 319 3.84 -8.31 -15.38
N THR A 320 3.01 -9.33 -15.30
CA THR A 320 3.27 -10.54 -14.50
C THR A 320 4.34 -11.40 -15.15
N VAL A 321 4.29 -11.53 -16.48
CA VAL A 321 5.34 -12.22 -17.24
C VAL A 321 6.68 -11.54 -17.04
N VAL A 322 6.72 -10.21 -17.10
CA VAL A 322 7.93 -9.42 -16.86
C VAL A 322 8.48 -9.69 -15.45
N ALA A 323 7.62 -9.72 -14.43
CA ALA A 323 8.03 -10.04 -13.06
C ALA A 323 8.65 -11.47 -12.99
N PHE A 324 8.01 -12.47 -13.59
CA PHE A 324 8.56 -13.83 -13.62
C PHE A 324 9.92 -13.91 -14.33
N VAL A 325 10.13 -13.16 -15.42
CA VAL A 325 11.46 -13.05 -16.07
C VAL A 325 12.49 -12.51 -15.08
N GLY A 326 12.18 -11.47 -14.31
CA GLY A 326 13.07 -10.93 -13.29
C GLY A 326 13.42 -11.96 -12.22
N LEU A 327 12.41 -12.64 -11.65
CA LEU A 327 12.62 -13.69 -10.66
C LEU A 327 13.49 -14.82 -11.21
N PHE A 328 13.19 -15.30 -12.42
CA PHE A 328 13.94 -16.34 -13.09
C PHE A 328 15.41 -15.96 -13.25
N LEU A 329 15.71 -14.74 -13.73
CA LEU A 329 17.07 -14.25 -13.87
C LEU A 329 17.82 -14.22 -12.53
N LEU A 330 17.19 -13.79 -11.44
CA LEU A 330 17.81 -13.77 -10.13
C LEU A 330 18.11 -15.17 -9.61
N ILE A 331 17.27 -16.16 -9.90
CA ILE A 331 17.49 -17.56 -9.51
C ILE A 331 18.62 -18.20 -10.33
N ILE A 332 18.58 -18.12 -11.65
CA ILE A 332 19.60 -18.78 -12.51
C ILE A 332 20.99 -18.19 -12.35
N THR A 333 21.08 -16.91 -11.94
CA THR A 333 22.37 -16.25 -11.64
C THR A 333 22.85 -16.50 -10.22
N GLY A 334 22.07 -17.21 -9.37
CA GLY A 334 22.41 -17.47 -7.97
C GLY A 334 22.40 -16.19 -7.10
N THR A 335 21.77 -15.11 -7.55
CA THR A 335 21.58 -13.89 -6.75
C THR A 335 20.66 -14.18 -5.59
N ILE A 336 19.56 -14.89 -5.85
CA ILE A 336 18.73 -15.57 -4.85
C ILE A 336 18.72 -17.08 -5.16
N ASP A 337 18.51 -17.90 -4.15
CA ASP A 337 18.33 -19.33 -4.30
C ASP A 337 16.86 -19.74 -4.03
N TRP A 338 16.55 -21.02 -4.26
CA TRP A 338 15.20 -21.52 -4.06
C TRP A 338 14.76 -21.48 -2.58
N ASP A 339 15.69 -21.63 -1.65
CA ASP A 339 15.42 -21.50 -0.22
C ASP A 339 15.07 -20.06 0.17
N ASP A 340 15.69 -19.06 -0.47
CA ASP A 340 15.27 -17.66 -0.33
C ASP A 340 13.81 -17.48 -0.76
N VAL A 341 13.40 -18.07 -1.88
CA VAL A 341 12.03 -18.02 -2.39
C VAL A 341 11.07 -18.68 -1.40
N LEU A 342 11.36 -19.88 -0.94
CA LEU A 342 10.52 -20.63 0.00
C LEU A 342 10.45 -19.96 1.38
N SER A 343 11.53 -19.33 1.83
CA SER A 343 11.62 -18.68 3.14
C SER A 343 11.02 -17.27 3.18
N GLU A 344 10.65 -16.66 2.03
CA GLU A 344 10.04 -15.33 2.00
C GLU A 344 8.55 -15.41 2.41
N LYS A 345 8.33 -15.55 3.71
CA LYS A 345 7.00 -15.72 4.31
C LYS A 345 6.01 -14.63 3.92
N SER A 346 6.49 -13.40 3.70
CA SER A 346 5.60 -12.28 3.35
C SER A 346 4.97 -12.44 1.95
N ALA A 347 5.68 -13.07 1.01
CA ALA A 347 5.15 -13.35 -0.31
C ALA A 347 4.01 -14.38 -0.25
N TRP A 348 4.25 -15.50 0.44
CA TRP A 348 3.28 -16.59 0.58
C TRP A 348 2.08 -16.23 1.45
N ASP A 349 2.29 -15.48 2.54
CA ASP A 349 1.18 -14.92 3.34
C ASP A 349 0.33 -13.97 2.50
N THR A 350 0.98 -13.11 1.66
CA THR A 350 0.27 -12.21 0.74
C THR A 350 -0.56 -12.98 -0.28
N LEU A 351 -0.06 -14.07 -0.86
CA LEU A 351 -0.84 -14.92 -1.76
C LEU A 351 -2.17 -15.34 -1.12
N VAL A 352 -2.12 -15.79 0.12
CA VAL A 352 -3.30 -16.33 0.82
C VAL A 352 -4.29 -15.22 1.17
N TRP A 353 -3.85 -14.19 1.90
CA TRP A 353 -4.82 -13.20 2.40
C TRP A 353 -5.29 -12.23 1.32
N PHE A 354 -4.44 -11.89 0.37
CA PHE A 354 -4.81 -10.99 -0.70
C PHE A 354 -5.74 -11.68 -1.70
N GLY A 355 -5.45 -12.96 -2.03
CA GLY A 355 -6.34 -13.77 -2.84
C GLY A 355 -7.75 -13.87 -2.26
N ALA A 356 -7.87 -14.15 -0.96
CA ALA A 356 -9.18 -14.22 -0.32
C ALA A 356 -9.94 -12.88 -0.31
N LEU A 357 -9.26 -11.74 -0.10
CA LEU A 357 -9.90 -10.42 -0.13
C LEU A 357 -10.35 -10.03 -1.54
N ILE A 358 -9.54 -10.29 -2.56
CA ILE A 358 -9.93 -10.06 -3.97
C ILE A 358 -11.13 -10.93 -4.32
N MET A 359 -11.09 -12.21 -3.99
CA MET A 359 -12.20 -13.13 -4.22
C MET A 359 -13.50 -12.60 -3.60
N LEU A 360 -13.47 -12.19 -2.33
CA LEU A 360 -14.66 -11.64 -1.67
C LEU A 360 -15.21 -10.40 -2.41
N ALA A 361 -14.34 -9.47 -2.80
CA ALA A 361 -14.72 -8.27 -3.54
C ALA A 361 -15.31 -8.61 -4.93
N GLU A 362 -14.73 -9.58 -5.64
CA GLU A 362 -15.24 -10.05 -6.91
C GLU A 362 -16.62 -10.73 -6.79
N GLN A 363 -16.80 -11.56 -5.76
CA GLN A 363 -18.09 -12.22 -5.52
C GLN A 363 -19.17 -11.19 -5.16
N LEU A 364 -18.87 -10.14 -4.36
CA LEU A 364 -19.79 -9.04 -4.10
C LEU A 364 -20.22 -8.33 -5.39
N ASN A 365 -19.27 -8.08 -6.30
CA ASN A 365 -19.54 -7.46 -7.59
C ASN A 365 -20.42 -8.38 -8.47
N LYS A 366 -20.06 -9.67 -8.60
CA LYS A 366 -20.83 -10.66 -9.37
C LYS A 366 -22.27 -10.81 -8.88
N GLN A 367 -22.52 -10.67 -7.57
CA GLN A 367 -23.85 -10.76 -6.98
C GLN A 367 -24.63 -9.44 -6.97
N GLY A 368 -24.10 -8.38 -7.59
CA GLY A 368 -24.76 -7.09 -7.76
C GLY A 368 -24.78 -6.21 -6.50
N VAL A 369 -24.03 -6.57 -5.46
CA VAL A 369 -23.96 -5.79 -4.21
C VAL A 369 -23.37 -4.40 -4.47
N ILE A 370 -22.33 -4.30 -5.29
CA ILE A 370 -21.68 -3.02 -5.60
C ILE A 370 -22.64 -2.10 -6.35
N THR A 371 -23.38 -2.63 -7.34
CA THR A 371 -24.41 -1.87 -8.08
C THR A 371 -25.51 -1.39 -7.14
N TRP A 372 -26.05 -2.27 -6.30
CA TRP A 372 -27.06 -1.92 -5.32
C TRP A 372 -26.59 -0.78 -4.38
N PHE A 373 -25.40 -0.90 -3.82
CA PHE A 373 -24.81 0.13 -2.95
C PHE A 373 -24.66 1.47 -3.68
N SER A 374 -24.19 1.44 -4.93
CA SER A 374 -24.00 2.64 -5.75
C SER A 374 -25.30 3.35 -6.03
N GLU A 375 -26.37 2.62 -6.37
CA GLU A 375 -27.70 3.22 -6.63
C GLU A 375 -28.31 3.82 -5.35
N ALA A 376 -28.14 3.16 -4.20
CA ALA A 376 -28.56 3.70 -2.91
C ALA A 376 -27.84 5.00 -2.56
N MET A 377 -26.51 5.04 -2.74
CA MET A 377 -25.69 6.24 -2.52
C MET A 377 -26.05 7.36 -3.50
N LYS A 378 -26.26 7.03 -4.78
CA LYS A 378 -26.71 7.99 -5.80
C LYS A 378 -28.01 8.67 -5.40
N GLY A 379 -29.02 7.89 -4.98
CA GLY A 379 -30.28 8.42 -4.50
C GLY A 379 -30.11 9.42 -3.36
N ALA A 380 -29.30 9.09 -2.37
CA ALA A 380 -29.02 9.97 -1.23
C ALA A 380 -28.30 11.27 -1.62
N ILE A 381 -27.29 11.19 -2.49
CA ILE A 381 -26.50 12.37 -2.93
C ILE A 381 -27.36 13.27 -3.83
N VAL A 382 -28.11 12.71 -4.77
CA VAL A 382 -29.03 13.50 -5.63
C VAL A 382 -30.08 14.20 -4.77
N ALA A 383 -30.66 13.53 -3.78
CA ALA A 383 -31.61 14.14 -2.86
C ALA A 383 -31.03 15.28 -2.02
N SER A 384 -29.71 15.28 -1.76
CA SER A 384 -29.02 16.34 -1.02
C SER A 384 -28.79 17.61 -1.83
N GLY A 385 -28.94 17.59 -3.17
CA GLY A 385 -28.67 18.73 -4.06
C GLY A 385 -27.20 19.14 -4.19
N ILE A 386 -26.26 18.28 -3.74
CA ILE A 386 -24.81 18.55 -3.79
C ILE A 386 -24.32 18.45 -5.24
N GLY A 387 -23.61 19.49 -5.72
CA GLY A 387 -23.01 19.48 -7.06
C GLY A 387 -21.87 18.47 -7.20
N TRP A 388 -21.61 18.03 -8.44
CA TRP A 388 -20.64 16.96 -8.74
C TRP A 388 -19.22 17.24 -8.20
N GLY A 389 -18.73 18.49 -8.24
CA GLY A 389 -17.39 18.82 -7.73
C GLY A 389 -17.26 18.63 -6.22
N ALA A 390 -18.29 19.04 -5.45
CA ALA A 390 -18.36 18.78 -4.02
C ALA A 390 -18.50 17.28 -3.74
N THR A 391 -19.31 16.57 -4.53
CA THR A 391 -19.44 15.11 -4.45
C THR A 391 -18.10 14.40 -4.64
N ALA A 392 -17.35 14.74 -5.69
CA ALA A 392 -16.02 14.19 -5.94
C ALA A 392 -15.08 14.44 -4.76
N THR A 393 -15.06 15.67 -4.24
CA THR A 393 -14.25 16.05 -3.08
C THR A 393 -14.63 15.26 -1.83
N ILE A 394 -15.93 15.13 -1.54
CA ILE A 394 -16.43 14.36 -0.39
C ILE A 394 -16.05 12.90 -0.52
N LEU A 395 -16.19 12.30 -1.70
CA LEU A 395 -15.82 10.89 -1.93
C LEU A 395 -14.33 10.66 -1.69
N VAL A 396 -13.47 11.53 -2.23
CA VAL A 396 -12.01 11.42 -2.00
C VAL A 396 -11.67 11.58 -0.52
N LEU A 397 -12.19 12.63 0.14
CA LEU A 397 -11.91 12.87 1.55
C LEU A 397 -12.48 11.76 2.45
N ALA A 398 -13.71 11.32 2.19
CA ALA A 398 -14.32 10.22 2.94
C ALA A 398 -13.50 8.92 2.79
N PHE A 399 -13.04 8.59 1.58
CA PHE A 399 -12.16 7.46 1.35
C PHE A 399 -10.84 7.62 2.11
N VAL A 400 -10.13 8.71 1.93
CA VAL A 400 -8.82 8.94 2.57
C VAL A 400 -8.93 8.95 4.10
N LEU A 401 -9.88 9.70 4.66
CA LEU A 401 -10.03 9.85 6.12
C LEU A 401 -10.58 8.58 6.78
N SER A 402 -11.38 7.76 6.09
CA SER A 402 -11.81 6.48 6.65
C SER A 402 -10.64 5.52 6.95
N HIS A 403 -9.43 5.82 6.44
CA HIS A 403 -8.23 5.06 6.77
C HIS A 403 -7.82 5.12 8.25
N TYR A 404 -8.32 6.10 9.02
CA TYR A 404 -8.20 6.07 10.49
C TYR A 404 -8.81 4.81 11.13
N LEU A 405 -9.72 4.15 10.43
CA LEU A 405 -10.36 2.90 10.90
C LEU A 405 -9.59 1.64 10.48
N PHE A 406 -8.59 1.78 9.59
CA PHE A 406 -7.88 0.64 9.00
C PHE A 406 -6.40 0.62 9.41
N ALA A 407 -5.92 -0.57 9.78
CA ALA A 407 -4.50 -0.81 10.06
C ALA A 407 -3.77 -1.48 8.87
N SER A 408 -4.40 -1.53 7.71
CA SER A 408 -3.86 -2.13 6.49
C SER A 408 -4.41 -1.39 5.28
N THR A 409 -3.51 -0.85 4.48
CA THR A 409 -3.81 -0.18 3.20
C THR A 409 -4.58 -1.09 2.26
N THR A 410 -4.13 -2.35 2.12
CA THR A 410 -4.78 -3.30 1.20
C THR A 410 -6.18 -3.68 1.68
N ALA A 411 -6.36 -3.92 2.99
CA ALA A 411 -7.69 -4.22 3.52
C ALA A 411 -8.67 -3.06 3.27
N HIS A 412 -8.23 -1.82 3.41
CA HIS A 412 -9.04 -0.64 3.13
C HIS A 412 -9.41 -0.54 1.64
N ILE A 413 -8.41 -0.64 0.74
CA ILE A 413 -8.64 -0.62 -0.71
C ILE A 413 -9.59 -1.73 -1.14
N SER A 414 -9.35 -2.97 -0.68
CA SER A 414 -10.22 -4.11 -1.00
C SER A 414 -11.65 -3.95 -0.50
N ALA A 415 -11.82 -3.30 0.66
CA ALA A 415 -13.13 -3.12 1.28
C ALA A 415 -13.96 -2.02 0.63
N MET A 416 -13.34 -0.91 0.22
CA MET A 416 -14.10 0.32 -0.07
C MET A 416 -13.86 0.88 -1.47
N MET A 417 -12.68 0.68 -2.07
CA MET A 417 -12.29 1.41 -3.27
C MET A 417 -13.29 1.21 -4.42
N LEU A 418 -13.64 -0.03 -4.76
CA LEU A 418 -14.54 -0.30 -5.89
C LEU A 418 -15.91 0.38 -5.71
N ALA A 419 -16.46 0.37 -4.49
CA ALA A 419 -17.74 1.01 -4.21
C ALA A 419 -17.66 2.54 -4.41
N PHE A 420 -16.61 3.19 -3.89
CA PHE A 420 -16.41 4.63 -4.06
C PHE A 420 -16.19 5.03 -5.53
N LEU A 421 -15.40 4.25 -6.28
CA LEU A 421 -15.19 4.48 -7.71
C LEU A 421 -16.49 4.35 -8.50
N THR A 422 -17.29 3.31 -8.22
CA THR A 422 -18.56 3.07 -8.90
C THR A 422 -19.58 4.19 -8.61
N VAL A 423 -19.68 4.64 -7.34
CA VAL A 423 -20.50 5.82 -6.99
C VAL A 423 -20.03 7.06 -7.78
N GLY A 424 -18.72 7.30 -7.84
CA GLY A 424 -18.16 8.44 -8.59
C GLY A 424 -18.52 8.41 -10.07
N VAL A 425 -18.41 7.26 -10.75
CA VAL A 425 -18.78 7.13 -12.18
C VAL A 425 -20.24 7.52 -12.44
N HIS A 426 -21.14 7.24 -11.49
CA HIS A 426 -22.56 7.53 -11.67
C HIS A 426 -22.96 9.00 -11.37
N LEU A 427 -22.10 9.73 -10.64
CA LEU A 427 -22.44 11.07 -10.12
C LEU A 427 -21.58 12.19 -10.70
N ILE A 428 -20.44 11.85 -11.29
CA ILE A 428 -19.49 12.80 -11.87
C ILE A 428 -19.68 12.82 -13.39
N PRO A 429 -19.69 13.99 -14.04
CA PRO A 429 -19.78 14.08 -15.49
C PRO A 429 -18.66 13.28 -16.18
N PRO A 430 -18.95 12.61 -17.32
CA PRO A 430 -18.01 11.69 -17.97
C PRO A 430 -16.62 12.28 -18.22
N GLU A 431 -16.54 13.57 -18.56
CA GLU A 431 -15.28 14.27 -18.82
C GLU A 431 -14.39 14.41 -17.57
N TYR A 432 -14.95 14.35 -16.35
CA TYR A 432 -14.22 14.44 -15.08
C TYR A 432 -14.04 13.10 -14.37
N VAL A 433 -14.52 12.01 -14.95
CA VAL A 433 -14.38 10.67 -14.34
C VAL A 433 -12.90 10.26 -14.25
N ALA A 434 -12.14 10.44 -15.33
CA ALA A 434 -10.72 10.05 -15.34
C ALA A 434 -9.88 10.81 -14.29
N PRO A 435 -9.92 12.15 -14.15
CA PRO A 435 -9.21 12.84 -13.07
C PRO A 435 -9.69 12.43 -11.67
N PHE A 436 -10.98 12.15 -11.48
CA PHE A 436 -11.48 11.60 -10.22
C PHE A 436 -10.86 10.23 -9.90
N MET A 437 -10.80 9.31 -10.88
CA MET A 437 -10.17 8.00 -10.73
C MET A 437 -8.69 8.12 -10.36
N LEU A 438 -7.96 9.03 -11.01
CA LEU A 438 -6.55 9.30 -10.73
C LEU A 438 -6.35 9.91 -9.34
N MET A 439 -7.26 10.79 -8.90
CA MET A 439 -7.23 11.35 -7.55
C MET A 439 -7.50 10.27 -6.48
N MET A 440 -8.44 9.35 -6.73
CA MET A 440 -8.70 8.21 -5.86
C MET A 440 -7.50 7.26 -5.80
N ALA A 441 -6.85 7.03 -6.95
CA ALA A 441 -5.62 6.23 -7.02
C ALA A 441 -4.49 6.86 -6.18
N ALA A 442 -4.24 8.16 -6.30
CA ALA A 442 -3.29 8.88 -5.45
C ALA A 442 -3.68 8.81 -3.97
N GLY A 443 -4.96 9.08 -3.66
CA GLY A 443 -5.52 9.03 -2.32
C GLY A 443 -5.31 7.69 -1.61
N SER A 444 -5.32 6.59 -2.37
CA SER A 444 -5.09 5.23 -1.84
C SER A 444 -3.69 5.01 -1.25
N ALA A 445 -2.71 5.80 -1.65
CA ALA A 445 -1.38 5.80 -1.06
C ALA A 445 -1.22 6.94 -0.03
N ILE A 446 -1.73 8.14 -0.33
CA ILE A 446 -1.66 9.33 0.55
C ILE A 446 -2.28 9.03 1.92
N MET A 447 -3.37 8.27 2.00
CA MET A 447 -4.01 7.88 3.26
C MET A 447 -3.06 7.17 4.24
N MET A 448 -1.97 6.57 3.75
CA MET A 448 -0.96 5.93 4.61
C MET A 448 -0.27 6.91 5.55
N THR A 449 -0.27 8.22 5.25
CA THR A 449 0.40 9.25 6.07
C THR A 449 -0.25 9.45 7.44
N LEU A 450 -1.54 9.13 7.59
CA LEU A 450 -2.39 9.58 8.71
C LEU A 450 -2.01 8.99 10.07
N THR A 451 -1.72 7.70 10.16
CA THR A 451 -1.57 7.03 11.47
C THR A 451 -0.30 6.19 11.60
N HIS A 452 0.13 5.97 12.83
CA HIS A 452 1.28 5.13 13.17
C HIS A 452 1.02 3.61 12.96
N TYR A 453 -0.16 3.26 12.46
CA TYR A 453 -0.58 1.90 12.12
C TYR A 453 -1.14 1.77 10.70
N ALA A 454 -1.11 2.83 9.90
CA ALA A 454 -1.76 2.90 8.59
C ALA A 454 -1.29 1.84 7.59
N THR A 455 -0.03 1.46 7.65
CA THR A 455 0.58 0.46 6.77
C THR A 455 1.65 -0.33 7.53
N GLY A 456 2.17 -1.41 6.95
CA GLY A 456 3.21 -2.23 7.58
C GLY A 456 4.51 -1.47 7.89
N THR A 457 4.81 -0.39 7.18
CA THR A 457 5.98 0.47 7.43
C THR A 457 5.82 1.29 8.71
N SER A 458 4.60 1.76 9.00
CA SER A 458 4.31 2.65 10.13
C SER A 458 4.78 2.10 11.48
N PRO A 459 4.39 0.88 11.91
CA PRO A 459 4.78 0.37 13.22
C PRO A 459 6.29 0.09 13.33
N ILE A 460 6.98 -0.14 12.22
CA ILE A 460 8.44 -0.35 12.22
C ILE A 460 9.16 0.97 12.56
N ILE A 461 8.80 2.05 11.85
CA ILE A 461 9.41 3.35 12.04
C ILE A 461 8.97 3.97 13.37
N PHE A 462 7.68 3.91 13.71
CA PHE A 462 7.15 4.39 14.98
C PHE A 462 7.72 3.62 16.17
N GLY A 463 7.79 2.29 16.08
CA GLY A 463 8.34 1.41 17.11
C GLY A 463 9.85 1.61 17.36
N SER A 464 10.56 2.28 16.46
CA SER A 464 11.95 2.66 16.68
C SER A 464 12.15 3.76 17.73
N GLY A 465 11.08 4.42 18.16
CA GLY A 465 11.08 5.38 19.28
C GLY A 465 11.49 6.80 18.93
N TYR A 466 11.88 7.10 17.69
CA TYR A 466 12.29 8.45 17.28
C TYR A 466 11.17 9.48 17.28
N VAL A 467 9.91 9.05 17.22
CA VAL A 467 8.76 9.95 17.01
C VAL A 467 7.69 9.69 18.05
N THR A 468 7.22 10.73 18.71
CA THR A 468 6.05 10.64 19.60
C THR A 468 4.76 10.49 18.81
N MET A 469 3.73 9.89 19.41
CA MET A 469 2.41 9.72 18.78
C MET A 469 1.79 11.06 18.36
N GLY A 470 1.89 12.10 19.21
CA GLY A 470 1.37 13.42 18.88
C GLY A 470 2.05 14.08 17.69
N THR A 471 3.39 13.95 17.60
CA THR A 471 4.16 14.44 16.44
C THR A 471 3.77 13.67 15.19
N TRP A 472 3.64 12.34 15.27
CA TRP A 472 3.25 11.51 14.13
C TRP A 472 1.91 11.92 13.55
N TRP A 473 0.88 12.03 14.38
CA TRP A 473 -0.46 12.36 13.92
C TRP A 473 -0.56 13.79 13.37
N ARG A 474 0.10 14.76 14.03
CA ARG A 474 0.14 16.15 13.55
C ARG A 474 0.82 16.26 12.19
N VAL A 475 2.03 15.69 12.06
CA VAL A 475 2.77 15.73 10.79
C VAL A 475 2.03 14.93 9.73
N GLY A 476 1.53 13.75 10.07
CA GLY A 476 0.77 12.90 9.15
C GLY A 476 -0.46 13.57 8.57
N PHE A 477 -1.25 14.23 9.42
CA PHE A 477 -2.44 14.97 8.94
C PHE A 477 -2.05 16.15 8.03
N VAL A 478 -1.06 16.96 8.43
CA VAL A 478 -0.61 18.10 7.60
C VAL A 478 -0.06 17.62 6.28
N MET A 479 0.75 16.56 6.27
CA MET A 479 1.29 15.98 5.04
C MET A 479 0.17 15.42 4.14
N CYS A 480 -0.81 14.73 4.71
CA CYS A 480 -1.99 14.28 3.96
C CYS A 480 -2.67 15.44 3.24
N VAL A 481 -2.92 16.55 3.94
CA VAL A 481 -3.56 17.74 3.35
C VAL A 481 -2.67 18.34 2.25
N VAL A 482 -1.36 18.50 2.49
CA VAL A 482 -0.41 19.05 1.50
C VAL A 482 -0.37 18.18 0.24
N GLU A 483 -0.26 16.86 0.41
CA GLU A 483 -0.20 15.92 -0.71
C GLU A 483 -1.51 15.91 -1.50
N LEU A 484 -2.67 15.86 -0.82
CA LEU A 484 -3.98 15.95 -1.48
C LEU A 484 -4.15 17.25 -2.26
N LEU A 485 -3.71 18.39 -1.71
CA LEU A 485 -3.76 19.69 -2.41
C LEU A 485 -2.85 19.72 -3.64
N ILE A 486 -1.63 19.18 -3.54
CA ILE A 486 -0.72 19.09 -4.69
C ILE A 486 -1.33 18.20 -5.79
N PHE A 487 -1.89 17.03 -5.44
CA PHE A 487 -2.54 16.17 -6.43
C PHE A 487 -3.82 16.78 -6.97
N ALA A 488 -4.62 17.46 -6.16
CA ALA A 488 -5.84 18.12 -6.61
C ALA A 488 -5.55 19.29 -7.58
N VAL A 489 -4.52 20.10 -7.33
CA VAL A 489 -4.21 21.27 -8.16
C VAL A 489 -3.25 20.91 -9.28
N VAL A 490 -2.03 20.47 -8.93
CA VAL A 490 -0.97 20.20 -9.91
C VAL A 490 -1.26 18.91 -10.67
N GLY A 491 -1.78 17.88 -9.98
CA GLY A 491 -2.20 16.62 -10.61
C GLY A 491 -3.30 16.85 -11.64
N SER A 492 -4.36 17.59 -11.31
CA SER A 492 -5.45 17.88 -12.26
C SER A 492 -4.96 18.63 -13.50
N LEU A 493 -4.11 19.64 -13.33
CA LEU A 493 -3.51 20.37 -14.45
C LEU A 493 -2.63 19.46 -15.31
N TRP A 494 -1.84 18.62 -14.67
CA TRP A 494 -0.97 17.66 -15.33
C TRP A 494 -1.77 16.60 -16.12
N TRP A 495 -2.82 16.04 -15.54
CA TRP A 495 -3.71 15.08 -16.21
C TRP A 495 -4.44 15.70 -17.39
N LYS A 496 -4.79 16.99 -17.29
CA LYS A 496 -5.33 17.75 -18.44
C LYS A 496 -4.32 17.84 -19.58
N MET A 497 -3.06 18.17 -19.27
CA MET A 497 -1.98 18.22 -20.27
C MET A 497 -1.72 16.85 -20.91
N LEU A 498 -1.95 15.75 -20.18
CA LEU A 498 -1.84 14.39 -20.67
C LEU A 498 -3.08 13.92 -21.46
N GLY A 499 -4.13 14.73 -21.55
CA GLY A 499 -5.34 14.42 -22.32
C GLY A 499 -6.36 13.54 -21.60
N PHE A 500 -6.36 13.50 -20.25
CA PHE A 500 -7.35 12.74 -19.48
C PHE A 500 -8.67 13.49 -19.27
N TRP A 501 -8.74 14.80 -19.57
CA TRP A 501 -9.97 15.61 -19.51
C TRP A 501 -9.81 16.97 -20.22
#